data_6c6aff7a8aa1b98f84f2758c4ded13f9
#
_entry.id   6c6aff7a8aa1b98f84f2758c4ded13f9
#
_cell.length_a   1.000
_cell.length_b   1.000
_cell.length_c   1.000
_cell.angle_alpha   90.00
_cell.angle_beta   90.00
_cell.angle_gamma   90.00
#
_symmetry.space_group_name_H-M   'P 1'
#
loop_
_entity.id
_entity.type
_entity.pdbx_description
1 polymer ?
#
loop_
_entity_poly.entity_id
_entity_poly.type
_entity_poly.pdbx_seq_one_letter_code
_entity_poly.pdbx_strand_id
1 'polypeptide(L)'
;MHVDAAPRDVFPYFAEAEKLAVWKAVTAQAHAVPGGTFRMDVTGRGDVAIGSYVEVDPPHRVVFTWAWEGDTRPGSKPGVVEVTLTPDGDGTLVRLIHRGVAPENQQHSAAGWAHYLDRLARAVSGQDPGPDPWAEPVTTQSE
;
A
#
# COMPACT_ATOMS: atom_id res chain seq x y z
N MET A 1 12.79 -6.57 -1.57
CA MET A 1 13.28 -5.67 -0.50
C MET A 1 13.27 -6.43 0.81
N HIS A 2 14.39 -6.41 1.52
CA HIS A 2 14.46 -7.02 2.86
C HIS A 2 13.97 -6.03 3.92
N VAL A 3 13.16 -6.50 4.85
CA VAL A 3 12.74 -5.71 6.02
C VAL A 3 13.04 -6.50 7.31
N ASP A 4 13.27 -5.77 8.39
CA ASP A 4 13.70 -6.36 9.68
C ASP A 4 12.52 -6.72 10.57
N ALA A 5 11.63 -7.54 10.05
CA ALA A 5 10.48 -8.06 10.79
C ALA A 5 10.02 -9.36 10.15
N ALA A 6 9.48 -10.27 10.95
CA ALA A 6 8.98 -11.54 10.43
C ALA A 6 7.72 -11.35 9.57
N PRO A 7 7.42 -12.27 8.65
CA PRO A 7 6.23 -12.14 7.80
C PRO A 7 4.93 -11.89 8.57
N ARG A 8 4.74 -12.56 9.71
CA ARG A 8 3.54 -12.37 10.53
C ARG A 8 3.41 -10.95 11.09
N ASP A 9 4.54 -10.24 11.22
CA ASP A 9 4.54 -8.86 11.72
C ASP A 9 4.44 -7.86 10.59
N VAL A 10 4.81 -8.25 9.38
CA VAL A 10 4.72 -7.40 8.18
C VAL A 10 3.32 -7.45 7.57
N PHE A 11 2.72 -8.64 7.53
CA PHE A 11 1.45 -8.85 6.86
C PHE A 11 0.34 -7.89 7.30
N PRO A 12 0.17 -7.60 8.61
CA PRO A 12 -0.88 -6.67 9.05
C PRO A 12 -0.80 -5.28 8.43
N TYR A 13 0.40 -4.86 8.01
CA TYR A 13 0.58 -3.56 7.36
C TYR A 13 -0.06 -3.49 5.97
N PHE A 14 -0.41 -4.65 5.40
CA PHE A 14 -1.15 -4.72 4.13
C PHE A 14 -2.63 -5.03 4.33
N ALA A 15 -3.04 -5.38 5.54
CA ALA A 15 -4.38 -5.91 5.80
C ALA A 15 -5.20 -5.07 6.78
N GLU A 16 -4.56 -4.36 7.69
CA GLU A 16 -5.26 -3.61 8.75
C GLU A 16 -5.26 -2.12 8.44
N ALA A 17 -6.43 -1.51 8.53
CA ALA A 17 -6.60 -0.10 8.21
C ALA A 17 -5.68 0.81 9.03
N GLU A 18 -5.56 0.55 10.34
CA GLU A 18 -4.70 1.34 11.22
C GLU A 18 -3.25 1.31 10.78
N LYS A 19 -2.78 0.14 10.32
CA LYS A 19 -1.40 -0.03 9.90
C LYS A 19 -1.16 0.54 8.50
N LEU A 20 -2.14 0.43 7.61
CA LEU A 20 -2.06 1.08 6.30
C LEU A 20 -1.93 2.61 6.46
N ALA A 21 -2.59 3.17 7.46
CA ALA A 21 -2.50 4.61 7.74
C ALA A 21 -1.14 5.03 8.32
N VAL A 22 -0.28 4.08 8.67
CA VAL A 22 1.07 4.40 9.16
C VAL A 22 2.04 4.68 8.02
N TRP A 23 1.95 3.91 6.93
CA TRP A 23 2.97 3.98 5.88
C TRP A 23 2.43 4.36 4.50
N LYS A 24 1.18 4.03 4.20
CA LYS A 24 0.66 4.11 2.84
C LYS A 24 -0.34 5.24 2.62
N ALA A 25 -1.09 5.62 3.65
CA ALA A 25 -2.21 6.55 3.48
C ALA A 25 -2.36 7.46 4.68
N VAL A 26 -3.06 8.55 4.48
CA VAL A 26 -3.45 9.47 5.58
C VAL A 26 -4.59 8.83 6.37
N THR A 27 -5.57 8.25 5.67
CA THR A 27 -6.65 7.48 6.27
C THR A 27 -6.91 6.24 5.43
N ALA A 28 -7.41 5.19 6.07
CA ALA A 28 -7.68 3.94 5.37
C ALA A 28 -8.87 3.20 5.98
N GLN A 29 -9.56 2.47 5.12
CA GLN A 29 -10.57 1.49 5.49
C GLN A 29 -10.22 0.21 4.73
N ALA A 30 -10.25 -0.93 5.39
CA ALA A 30 -9.88 -2.18 4.74
C ALA A 30 -10.62 -3.35 5.39
N HIS A 31 -11.08 -4.26 4.54
CA HIS A 31 -11.69 -5.53 4.96
C HIS A 31 -10.97 -6.65 4.22
N ALA A 32 -9.87 -7.11 4.80
CA ALA A 32 -8.91 -7.98 4.13
C ALA A 32 -9.33 -9.45 4.19
N VAL A 33 -10.38 -9.76 3.46
CA VAL A 33 -10.82 -11.13 3.18
C VAL A 33 -11.07 -11.24 1.69
N PRO A 34 -11.02 -12.42 1.10
CA PRO A 34 -11.32 -12.55 -0.33
C PRO A 34 -12.71 -11.95 -0.64
N GLY A 35 -12.75 -11.04 -1.60
CA GLY A 35 -13.96 -10.30 -1.93
C GLY A 35 -14.21 -9.05 -1.10
N GLY A 36 -13.45 -8.83 -0.04
CA GLY A 36 -13.53 -7.59 0.74
C GLY A 36 -12.93 -6.42 -0.02
N THR A 37 -13.20 -5.21 0.44
CA THR A 37 -12.77 -3.99 -0.25
C THR A 37 -11.90 -3.13 0.64
N PHE A 38 -11.17 -2.21 0.01
CA PHE A 38 -10.44 -1.17 0.73
C PHE A 38 -10.63 0.18 0.07
N ARG A 39 -10.41 1.22 0.87
CA ARG A 39 -10.41 2.60 0.41
C ARG A 39 -9.35 3.36 1.22
N MET A 40 -8.41 4.00 0.54
CA MET A 40 -7.33 4.72 1.17
C MET A 40 -7.23 6.13 0.59
N ASP A 41 -7.29 7.14 1.44
CA ASP A 41 -6.92 8.48 1.04
C ASP A 41 -5.40 8.60 1.21
N VAL A 42 -4.68 8.49 0.10
CA VAL A 42 -3.23 8.37 0.13
C VAL A 42 -2.55 9.69 0.50
N THR A 43 -3.02 10.80 -0.05
CA THR A 43 -2.37 12.10 0.11
C THR A 43 -3.15 13.11 0.95
N GLY A 44 -4.41 12.85 1.26
CA GLY A 44 -5.29 13.82 1.89
C GLY A 44 -5.81 14.88 0.94
N ARG A 45 -5.45 14.80 -0.34
CA ARG A 45 -5.87 15.78 -1.37
C ARG A 45 -6.85 15.19 -2.36
N GLY A 46 -7.52 14.09 -2.01
CA GLY A 46 -8.45 13.43 -2.89
C GLY A 46 -7.84 12.36 -3.79
N ASP A 47 -6.59 12.00 -3.54
CA ASP A 47 -5.96 10.88 -4.24
C ASP A 47 -6.34 9.59 -3.51
N VAL A 48 -7.53 9.11 -3.79
CA VAL A 48 -8.13 7.98 -3.09
C VAL A 48 -7.97 6.72 -3.91
N ALA A 49 -7.29 5.73 -3.33
CA ALA A 49 -7.15 4.41 -3.93
C ALA A 49 -8.26 3.51 -3.44
N ILE A 50 -8.83 2.73 -4.35
CA ILE A 50 -9.89 1.77 -4.07
C ILE A 50 -9.56 0.43 -4.70
N GLY A 51 -10.06 -0.64 -4.12
CA GLY A 51 -9.88 -1.96 -4.69
C GLY A 51 -10.57 -3.04 -3.88
N SER A 52 -10.36 -4.27 -4.33
CA SER A 52 -10.89 -5.48 -3.70
C SER A 52 -9.78 -6.46 -3.44
N TYR A 53 -9.88 -7.21 -2.35
CA TYR A 53 -8.94 -8.28 -2.06
C TYR A 53 -9.33 -9.50 -2.90
N VAL A 54 -8.38 -9.98 -3.70
CA VAL A 54 -8.56 -11.17 -4.56
C VAL A 54 -8.10 -12.42 -3.83
N GLU A 55 -6.96 -12.32 -3.14
CA GLU A 55 -6.39 -13.44 -2.40
C GLU A 55 -5.82 -12.90 -1.09
N VAL A 56 -6.09 -13.62 0.00
CA VAL A 56 -5.55 -13.28 1.32
C VAL A 56 -5.06 -14.57 1.96
N ASP A 57 -3.74 -14.73 2.02
CA ASP A 57 -3.08 -15.92 2.57
C ASP A 57 -2.06 -15.48 3.63
N PRO A 58 -2.51 -15.20 4.86
CA PRO A 58 -1.61 -14.72 5.91
C PRO A 58 -0.62 -15.82 6.33
N PRO A 59 0.61 -15.47 6.62
CA PRO A 59 1.23 -14.17 6.48
C PRO A 59 2.06 -14.03 5.21
N HIS A 60 1.79 -14.83 4.17
CA HIS A 60 2.68 -15.01 3.03
C HIS A 60 2.29 -14.25 1.78
N ARG A 61 1.00 -14.00 1.58
CA ARG A 61 0.57 -13.45 0.30
C ARG A 61 -0.74 -12.68 0.42
N VAL A 62 -0.80 -11.56 -0.27
CA VAL A 62 -2.04 -10.81 -0.47
C VAL A 62 -2.06 -10.27 -1.90
N VAL A 63 -3.22 -10.37 -2.55
CA VAL A 63 -3.42 -9.87 -3.90
C VAL A 63 -4.67 -8.99 -3.86
N PHE A 64 -4.56 -7.80 -4.42
CA PHE A 64 -5.69 -6.87 -4.45
C PHE A 64 -5.69 -6.07 -5.74
N THR A 65 -6.87 -5.60 -6.13
CA THR A 65 -6.99 -4.68 -7.25
C THR A 65 -6.65 -3.27 -6.79
N TRP A 66 -6.27 -2.41 -7.73
CA TRP A 66 -5.83 -1.06 -7.41
C TRP A 66 -6.34 -0.10 -8.47
N ALA A 67 -7.14 0.87 -8.07
CA ALA A 67 -7.64 1.90 -8.96
C ALA A 67 -7.74 3.21 -8.19
N TRP A 68 -7.77 4.32 -8.90
CA TRP A 68 -7.99 5.62 -8.30
C TRP A 68 -9.47 5.95 -8.41
N GLU A 69 -10.07 6.33 -7.29
CA GLU A 69 -11.47 6.73 -7.24
C GLU A 69 -11.70 7.93 -8.18
N GLY A 70 -12.75 7.87 -8.96
CA GLY A 70 -13.07 8.95 -9.89
C GLY A 70 -12.30 8.93 -11.20
N ASP A 71 -11.50 7.90 -11.45
CA ASP A 71 -10.80 7.77 -12.73
C ASP A 71 -11.81 7.40 -13.82
N THR A 72 -12.10 8.37 -14.68
CA THR A 72 -13.10 8.22 -15.75
C THR A 72 -12.46 8.15 -17.14
N ARG A 73 -11.14 7.97 -17.21
CA ARG A 73 -10.47 7.89 -18.52
C ARG A 73 -10.98 6.69 -19.32
N PRO A 74 -11.25 6.87 -20.61
CA PRO A 74 -11.68 5.75 -21.44
C PRO A 74 -10.66 4.62 -21.43
N GLY A 75 -11.13 3.39 -21.25
CA GLY A 75 -10.26 2.21 -21.21
C GLY A 75 -9.50 2.02 -19.91
N SER A 76 -9.75 2.87 -18.91
CA SER A 76 -9.14 2.72 -17.60
C SER A 76 -9.63 1.45 -16.92
N LYS A 77 -8.72 0.66 -16.40
CA LYS A 77 -9.01 -0.60 -15.70
C LYS A 77 -8.23 -0.65 -14.40
N PRO A 78 -8.76 -1.30 -13.37
CA PRO A 78 -7.99 -1.54 -12.16
C PRO A 78 -6.74 -2.34 -12.47
N GLY A 79 -5.64 -1.96 -11.87
CA GLY A 79 -4.45 -2.81 -11.84
C GLY A 79 -4.60 -3.90 -10.80
N VAL A 80 -3.61 -4.79 -10.74
CA VAL A 80 -3.56 -5.85 -9.73
C VAL A 80 -2.21 -5.76 -9.04
N VAL A 81 -2.23 -5.72 -7.71
CA VAL A 81 -1.03 -5.69 -6.89
C VAL A 81 -0.88 -7.05 -6.19
N GLU A 82 0.26 -7.70 -6.39
CA GLU A 82 0.59 -8.96 -5.74
C GLU A 82 1.73 -8.71 -4.77
N VAL A 83 1.51 -9.04 -3.50
CA VAL A 83 2.54 -8.92 -2.47
C VAL A 83 2.84 -10.31 -1.93
N THR A 84 4.10 -10.69 -1.95
CA THR A 84 4.58 -11.95 -1.41
C THR A 84 5.59 -11.66 -0.31
N LEU A 85 5.40 -12.30 0.84
CA LEU A 85 6.25 -12.15 2.00
C LEU A 85 6.95 -13.48 2.26
N THR A 86 8.25 -13.52 2.05
CA THR A 86 9.05 -14.73 2.21
C THR A 86 10.01 -14.55 3.39
N PRO A 87 10.13 -15.54 4.29
CA PRO A 87 11.14 -15.45 5.34
C PRO A 87 12.53 -15.26 4.74
N ASP A 88 13.29 -14.33 5.32
CA ASP A 88 14.63 -14.01 4.85
C ASP A 88 15.52 -13.75 6.07
N GLY A 89 16.18 -14.81 6.56
CA GLY A 89 16.86 -14.75 7.85
C GLY A 89 15.87 -14.49 8.97
N ASP A 90 16.14 -13.50 9.78
CA ASP A 90 15.23 -13.08 10.86
C ASP A 90 14.18 -12.07 10.37
N GLY A 91 14.20 -11.73 9.10
CA GLY A 91 13.30 -10.74 8.51
C GLY A 91 12.45 -11.32 7.41
N THR A 92 12.03 -10.46 6.51
CA THR A 92 11.14 -10.80 5.40
C THR A 92 11.66 -10.19 4.11
N LEU A 93 11.63 -10.99 3.04
CA LEU A 93 11.78 -10.47 1.68
C LEU A 93 10.38 -10.08 1.20
N VAL A 94 10.17 -8.79 0.97
CA VAL A 94 8.92 -8.25 0.46
C VAL A 94 9.05 -8.10 -1.05
N ARG A 95 8.17 -8.76 -1.77
CA ARG A 95 8.10 -8.63 -3.22
C ARG A 95 6.72 -8.11 -3.60
N LEU A 96 6.70 -6.99 -4.31
CA LEU A 96 5.47 -6.36 -4.77
C LEU A 96 5.51 -6.23 -6.28
N ILE A 97 4.45 -6.70 -6.94
CA ILE A 97 4.30 -6.61 -8.39
C ILE A 97 2.98 -5.91 -8.66
N HIS A 98 3.02 -4.83 -9.43
CA HIS A 98 1.82 -4.09 -9.85
C HIS A 98 1.63 -4.31 -11.35
N ARG A 99 0.59 -5.06 -11.71
CA ARG A 99 0.25 -5.37 -13.10
C ARG A 99 -0.86 -4.48 -13.60
N GLY A 100 -0.95 -4.32 -14.92
CA GLY A 100 -2.03 -3.57 -15.54
C GLY A 100 -1.83 -2.05 -15.52
N VAL A 101 -0.62 -1.60 -15.23
CA VAL A 101 -0.27 -0.19 -15.30
C VAL A 101 0.03 0.16 -16.74
N ALA A 102 -0.61 1.22 -17.25
CA ALA A 102 -0.34 1.70 -18.61
C ALA A 102 1.14 2.06 -18.77
N PRO A 103 1.75 1.79 -19.94
CA PRO A 103 3.18 2.03 -20.14
C PRO A 103 3.64 3.44 -19.76
N GLU A 104 2.83 4.45 -20.08
CA GLU A 104 3.15 5.85 -19.76
C GLU A 104 3.15 6.15 -18.26
N ASN A 105 2.56 5.27 -17.44
CA ASN A 105 2.47 5.44 -15.99
C ASN A 105 3.39 4.51 -15.21
N GLN A 106 4.07 3.58 -15.86
CA GLN A 106 4.85 2.55 -15.16
C GLN A 106 5.97 3.14 -14.31
N GLN A 107 6.68 4.11 -14.84
CA GLN A 107 7.77 4.73 -14.10
C GLN A 107 7.27 5.50 -12.88
N HIS A 108 6.18 6.21 -13.03
CA HIS A 108 5.55 6.94 -11.92
C HIS A 108 5.03 5.97 -10.85
N SER A 109 4.39 4.90 -11.26
CA SER A 109 3.90 3.88 -10.34
C SER A 109 5.04 3.22 -9.57
N ALA A 110 6.13 2.87 -10.25
CA ALA A 110 7.29 2.25 -9.61
C ALA A 110 7.92 3.20 -8.59
N ALA A 111 8.04 4.48 -8.91
CA ALA A 111 8.58 5.47 -7.99
C ALA A 111 7.67 5.64 -6.76
N GLY A 112 6.37 5.61 -6.96
CA GLY A 112 5.40 5.68 -5.86
C GLY A 112 5.53 4.50 -4.91
N TRP A 113 5.58 3.29 -5.44
CA TRP A 113 5.74 2.11 -4.60
C TRP A 113 7.09 2.11 -3.88
N ALA A 114 8.17 2.54 -4.53
CA ALA A 114 9.48 2.63 -3.88
C ALA A 114 9.44 3.58 -2.68
N HIS A 115 8.79 4.73 -2.84
CA HIS A 115 8.62 5.69 -1.75
C HIS A 115 7.87 5.07 -0.56
N TYR A 116 6.74 4.42 -0.83
CA TYR A 116 5.91 3.86 0.23
C TYR A 116 6.52 2.61 0.85
N LEU A 117 7.21 1.78 0.07
CA LEU A 117 7.89 0.60 0.63
C LEU A 117 9.04 0.99 1.56
N ASP A 118 9.71 2.11 1.30
CA ASP A 118 10.71 2.62 2.23
C ASP A 118 10.06 2.99 3.57
N ARG A 119 8.89 3.60 3.54
CA ARG A 119 8.13 3.93 4.74
C ARG A 119 7.68 2.66 5.47
N LEU A 120 7.26 1.64 4.73
CA LEU A 120 6.91 0.33 5.31
C LEU A 120 8.12 -0.26 6.05
N ALA A 121 9.29 -0.25 5.41
CA ALA A 121 10.49 -0.82 6.01
C ALA A 121 10.80 -0.17 7.36
N ARG A 122 10.63 1.13 7.46
CA ARG A 122 10.82 1.86 8.72
C ARG A 122 9.79 1.46 9.77
N ALA A 123 8.52 1.43 9.36
CA ALA A 123 7.42 1.10 10.27
C ALA A 123 7.57 -0.28 10.88
N VAL A 124 7.87 -1.29 10.07
CA VAL A 124 7.96 -2.68 10.56
C VAL A 124 9.21 -2.92 11.41
N SER A 125 10.23 -2.10 11.26
CA SER A 125 11.45 -2.23 12.07
C SER A 125 11.39 -1.44 13.39
N GLY A 126 10.23 -0.88 13.71
CA GLY A 126 10.03 -0.15 14.95
C GLY A 126 10.34 1.34 14.86
N GLN A 127 10.61 1.84 13.67
CA GLN A 127 10.84 3.27 13.45
C GLN A 127 9.54 3.93 13.01
N ASP A 128 9.26 5.12 13.52
CA ASP A 128 8.12 5.88 13.04
C ASP A 128 8.51 6.56 11.72
N PRO A 129 7.86 6.26 10.59
CA PRO A 129 8.17 6.93 9.33
C PRO A 129 7.81 8.41 9.34
N GLY A 130 7.04 8.86 10.33
CA GLY A 130 6.60 10.25 10.41
C GLY A 130 5.58 10.62 9.36
N PRO A 131 5.25 11.91 9.25
CA PRO A 131 4.34 12.37 8.20
C PRO A 131 4.91 12.11 6.83
N ASP A 132 4.05 11.72 5.89
CA ASP A 132 4.46 11.52 4.52
C ASP A 132 4.68 12.87 3.84
N PRO A 133 5.91 13.17 3.35
CA PRO A 133 6.15 14.44 2.68
C PRO A 133 5.36 14.60 1.39
N TRP A 134 4.82 13.53 0.84
CA TRP A 134 3.97 13.58 -0.35
C TRP A 134 2.51 13.85 -0.02
N ALA A 135 2.13 13.76 1.25
CA ALA A 135 0.75 13.96 1.68
C ALA A 135 0.50 15.39 2.12
N GLU A 136 -0.77 15.78 2.06
CA GLU A 136 -1.21 17.05 2.61
C GLU A 136 -1.01 17.05 4.13
N PRO A 137 -0.42 18.10 4.71
CA PRO A 137 -0.33 18.17 6.16
C PRO A 137 -1.72 18.14 6.80
N VAL A 138 -1.87 17.32 7.81
CA VAL A 138 -3.14 17.20 8.52
C VAL A 138 -3.48 18.48 9.27
N THR A 139 -2.45 19.16 9.80
CA THR A 139 -2.64 20.44 10.45
C THR A 139 -2.48 21.51 9.42
N THR A 140 -3.47 22.07 8.99
CA THR A 140 -3.22 23.10 8.07
C THR A 140 -3.12 24.43 8.66
N GLN A 141 -2.89 24.69 8.80
CA GLN A 141 -2.87 25.57 9.12
C GLN A 141 -3.18 26.51 8.99
N SER A 142 -3.37 26.78 9.22
CA SER A 142 -3.68 27.53 9.21
C SER A 142 -3.26 28.49 9.00
N GLU A 143 -3.03 28.69 8.78
CA GLU A 143 -2.86 29.54 8.73
C GLU A 143 -3.21 30.15 8.55
#